data_b30faad363e3e3feb9cc5dd6838f740f
#
_entry.id   b30faad363e3e3feb9cc5dd6838f740f
#
_cell.length_a   1.000
_cell.length_b   1.000
_cell.length_c   1.000
_cell.angle_alpha   90.00
_cell.angle_beta   90.00
_cell.angle_gamma   90.00
#
_symmetry.space_group_name_H-M   'P 1'
#
loop_
_entity.id
_entity.type
_entity.pdbx_description
1 polymer ?
#
loop_
_entity_poly.entity_id
_entity_poly.type
_entity_poly.pdbx_seq_one_letter_code
_entity_poly.pdbx_strand_id
1 'polypeptide(L)'
;KRELIKISNEMIDEAKQNDLGNDGQKIIESYEKSLFDLAEKGSFSSSLIKFDEAMRQTIEMASNAYKNEEGIVGVPTGLRDLDDRLGGLHKSDLVIIAGRPSMGKTALATNIAFNAAKKIQEMGEKSSVAFFSLEMSSEQLSTRILAEQSRIKSNDIRRGKISEEQFDKF
;
A
#
# COMPACT_ATOMS: atom_id res chain seq x y z
N LYS A 1 -25.98 6.40 -12.31
CA LYS A 1 -27.13 5.93 -11.52
C LYS A 1 -27.98 4.89 -12.29
N ARG A 2 -28.34 5.12 -13.59
CA ARG A 2 -29.17 4.16 -14.37
C ARG A 2 -28.49 2.80 -14.53
N GLU A 3 -27.21 2.76 -14.87
CA GLU A 3 -26.43 1.51 -14.99
C GLU A 3 -26.29 0.78 -13.66
N LEU A 4 -26.12 1.51 -12.57
CA LEU A 4 -26.05 0.90 -11.24
C LEU A 4 -27.39 0.19 -10.88
N ILE A 5 -28.52 0.85 -11.18
CA ILE A 5 -29.86 0.25 -10.98
C ILE A 5 -30.03 -1.01 -11.85
N LYS A 6 -29.55 -0.99 -13.10
CA LYS A 6 -29.61 -2.12 -14.00
C LYS A 6 -28.84 -3.32 -13.44
N ILE A 7 -27.57 -3.11 -13.08
CA ILE A 7 -26.70 -4.14 -12.49
C ILE A 7 -27.33 -4.71 -11.21
N SER A 8 -27.90 -3.86 -10.34
CA SER A 8 -28.53 -4.30 -9.10
C SER A 8 -29.76 -5.17 -9.35
N ASN A 9 -30.60 -4.83 -10.34
CA ASN A 9 -31.77 -5.62 -10.70
C ASN A 9 -31.38 -6.97 -11.29
N GLU A 10 -30.38 -7.01 -12.19
CA GLU A 10 -29.84 -8.24 -12.77
C GLU A 10 -29.28 -9.16 -11.67
N MET A 11 -28.55 -8.62 -10.70
CA MET A 11 -28.04 -9.37 -9.55
C MET A 11 -29.16 -9.96 -8.69
N ILE A 12 -30.22 -9.19 -8.45
CA ILE A 12 -31.40 -9.66 -7.69
C ILE A 12 -32.09 -10.79 -8.41
N ASP A 13 -32.28 -10.67 -9.73
CA ASP A 13 -32.99 -11.67 -10.54
C ASP A 13 -32.17 -12.97 -10.63
N GLU A 14 -30.84 -12.88 -10.77
CA GLU A 14 -29.95 -14.04 -10.78
C GLU A 14 -29.90 -14.73 -9.40
N ALA A 15 -29.85 -13.96 -8.32
CA ALA A 15 -29.88 -14.50 -6.96
C ALA A 15 -31.18 -15.18 -6.58
N LYS A 16 -32.31 -14.84 -7.26
CA LYS A 16 -33.61 -15.50 -7.07
C LYS A 16 -33.76 -16.78 -7.87
N GLN A 17 -32.98 -16.98 -8.92
CA GLN A 17 -32.98 -18.22 -9.69
C GLN A 17 -32.32 -19.33 -8.87
N ASN A 18 -33.15 -20.29 -8.39
CA ASN A 18 -32.70 -21.47 -7.65
C ASN A 18 -32.06 -22.51 -8.60
N ASP A 19 -31.01 -22.14 -9.31
CA ASP A 19 -30.27 -23.09 -10.14
C ASP A 19 -29.20 -23.77 -9.28
N LEU A 20 -29.27 -25.10 -9.16
CA LEU A 20 -28.38 -25.95 -8.34
C LEU A 20 -26.90 -25.88 -8.71
N GLY A 21 -26.54 -25.06 -9.72
CA GLY A 21 -25.15 -24.85 -10.17
C GLY A 21 -24.61 -23.45 -9.94
N ASN A 22 -25.43 -22.50 -9.49
CA ASN A 22 -25.01 -21.12 -9.30
C ASN A 22 -24.66 -20.86 -7.83
N ASP A 23 -23.37 -21.06 -7.51
CA ASP A 23 -22.85 -20.75 -6.18
C ASP A 23 -22.90 -19.22 -5.98
N GLY A 24 -23.49 -18.78 -4.87
CA GLY A 24 -23.58 -17.35 -4.52
C GLY A 24 -22.26 -16.61 -4.61
N GLN A 25 -21.13 -17.33 -4.42
CA GLN A 25 -19.78 -16.80 -4.59
C GLN A 25 -19.51 -16.36 -6.03
N LYS A 26 -19.95 -17.14 -7.03
CA LYS A 26 -19.77 -16.80 -8.46
C LYS A 26 -20.60 -15.60 -8.88
N ILE A 27 -21.78 -15.46 -8.31
CA ILE A 27 -22.64 -14.30 -8.54
C ILE A 27 -21.92 -13.06 -8.01
N ILE A 28 -21.40 -13.09 -6.78
CA ILE A 28 -20.65 -11.99 -6.17
C ILE A 28 -19.46 -11.59 -7.05
N GLU A 29 -18.61 -12.53 -7.44
CA GLU A 29 -17.41 -12.28 -8.26
C GLU A 29 -17.76 -11.63 -9.62
N SER A 30 -18.84 -12.09 -10.27
CA SER A 30 -19.31 -11.55 -11.55
C SER A 30 -19.76 -10.09 -11.43
N TYR A 31 -20.51 -9.77 -10.38
CA TYR A 31 -21.02 -8.42 -10.15
C TYR A 31 -19.97 -7.47 -9.57
N GLU A 32 -19.03 -7.96 -8.79
CA GLU A 32 -17.87 -7.20 -8.32
C GLU A 32 -17.09 -6.62 -9.49
N LYS A 33 -16.79 -7.43 -10.52
CA LYS A 33 -16.17 -6.98 -11.76
C LYS A 33 -17.00 -5.92 -12.48
N SER A 34 -18.31 -6.14 -12.61
CA SER A 34 -19.21 -5.20 -13.30
C SER A 34 -19.31 -3.85 -12.58
N LEU A 35 -19.31 -3.86 -11.24
CA LEU A 35 -19.29 -2.66 -10.42
C LEU A 35 -17.94 -1.94 -10.49
N PHE A 36 -16.84 -2.68 -10.54
CA PHE A 36 -15.50 -2.11 -10.73
C PHE A 36 -15.39 -1.42 -12.09
N ASP A 37 -15.81 -2.06 -13.18
CA ASP A 37 -15.81 -1.48 -14.53
C ASP A 37 -16.70 -0.22 -14.62
N LEU A 38 -17.83 -0.20 -13.88
CA LEU A 38 -18.70 0.98 -13.81
C LEU A 38 -18.05 2.14 -13.04
N ALA A 39 -17.35 1.82 -11.95
CA ALA A 39 -16.61 2.79 -11.16
C ALA A 39 -15.45 3.39 -11.95
N GLU A 40 -14.72 2.55 -12.70
CA GLU A 40 -13.62 2.98 -13.56
C GLU A 40 -14.11 3.91 -14.68
N LYS A 41 -15.19 3.56 -15.37
CA LYS A 41 -15.82 4.43 -16.39
C LYS A 41 -16.29 5.78 -15.81
N GLY A 42 -16.76 5.79 -14.56
CA GLY A 42 -17.14 7.02 -13.86
C GLY A 42 -15.94 7.90 -13.47
N SER A 43 -14.78 7.30 -13.23
CA SER A 43 -13.55 7.97 -12.84
C SER A 43 -12.83 8.64 -14.02
N PHE A 44 -12.92 8.05 -15.23
CA PHE A 44 -12.27 8.60 -16.43
C PHE A 44 -12.79 9.98 -16.86
N SER A 45 -14.00 10.39 -16.47
CA SER A 45 -14.56 11.69 -16.84
C SER A 45 -13.99 12.86 -16.03
N SER A 46 -13.27 12.60 -14.95
CA SER A 46 -12.68 13.65 -14.08
C SER A 46 -11.17 13.84 -14.24
N SER A 47 -10.52 13.14 -15.19
CA SER A 47 -9.06 13.13 -15.31
C SER A 47 -8.47 14.15 -16.29
N LEU A 48 -9.29 14.95 -16.97
CA LEU A 48 -8.79 16.02 -17.83
C LEU A 48 -8.55 17.28 -16.98
N ILE A 49 -7.29 17.50 -16.62
CA ILE A 49 -6.82 18.70 -15.93
C ILE A 49 -6.35 19.71 -16.99
N LYS A 50 -6.73 20.96 -16.86
CA LYS A 50 -6.24 22.02 -17.75
C LYS A 50 -4.74 22.23 -17.50
N PHE A 51 -4.01 22.56 -18.54
CA PHE A 51 -2.55 22.74 -18.48
C PHE A 51 -2.14 23.84 -17.49
N ASP A 52 -2.89 24.94 -17.40
CA ASP A 52 -2.65 26.01 -16.44
C ASP A 52 -2.77 25.55 -14.99
N GLU A 53 -3.72 24.68 -14.70
CA GLU A 53 -3.90 24.07 -13.38
C GLU A 53 -2.75 23.09 -13.05
N ALA A 54 -2.37 22.24 -14.01
CA ALA A 54 -1.22 21.35 -13.86
C ALA A 54 0.08 22.14 -13.62
N MET A 55 0.27 23.25 -14.32
CA MET A 55 1.43 24.12 -14.16
C MET A 55 1.46 24.76 -12.77
N ARG A 56 0.33 25.23 -12.25
CA ARG A 56 0.24 25.79 -10.89
C ARG A 56 0.65 24.74 -9.84
N GLN A 57 0.10 23.53 -9.95
CA GLN A 57 0.43 22.44 -9.04
C GLN A 57 1.92 22.09 -9.08
N THR A 58 2.53 22.10 -10.26
CA THR A 58 3.98 21.85 -10.42
C THR A 58 4.81 22.96 -9.77
N ILE A 59 4.45 24.22 -9.95
CA ILE A 59 5.15 25.34 -9.34
C ILE A 59 5.02 25.30 -7.81
N GLU A 60 3.85 24.93 -7.29
CA GLU A 60 3.62 24.80 -5.86
C GLU A 60 4.44 23.65 -5.28
N MET A 61 4.50 22.48 -5.95
CA MET A 61 5.39 21.38 -5.58
C MET A 61 6.86 21.81 -5.55
N ALA A 62 7.33 22.48 -6.59
CA ALA A 62 8.71 22.97 -6.66
C ALA A 62 9.02 24.00 -5.56
N SER A 63 8.08 24.88 -5.24
CA SER A 63 8.22 25.87 -4.16
C SER A 63 8.29 25.18 -2.79
N ASN A 64 7.46 24.16 -2.55
CA ASN A 64 7.48 23.40 -1.32
C ASN A 64 8.78 22.59 -1.19
N ALA A 65 9.26 21.98 -2.28
CA ALA A 65 10.54 21.29 -2.32
C ALA A 65 11.71 22.22 -2.00
N TYR A 66 11.72 23.43 -2.55
CA TYR A 66 12.75 24.43 -2.30
C TYR A 66 12.79 24.91 -0.85
N LYS A 67 11.63 24.95 -0.18
CA LYS A 67 11.52 25.38 1.23
C LYS A 67 11.86 24.24 2.22
N ASN A 68 11.90 23.01 1.73
CA ASN A 68 12.16 21.83 2.58
C ASN A 68 13.68 21.65 2.73
N GLU A 69 14.22 22.03 3.87
CA GLU A 69 15.67 21.92 4.18
C GLU A 69 16.18 20.47 4.17
N GLU A 70 15.30 19.49 4.37
CA GLU A 70 15.67 18.06 4.34
C GLU A 70 15.81 17.50 2.92
N GLY A 71 15.40 18.23 1.87
CA GLY A 71 15.52 17.80 0.47
C GLY A 71 14.61 16.61 0.07
N ILE A 72 13.81 16.09 1.00
CA ILE A 72 12.93 14.95 0.77
C ILE A 72 11.50 15.47 0.62
N VAL A 73 10.94 15.37 -0.61
CA VAL A 73 9.60 15.83 -0.93
C VAL A 73 8.57 14.70 -0.83
N GLY A 74 9.00 13.49 -1.15
CA GLY A 74 8.20 12.27 -1.05
C GLY A 74 8.19 11.68 0.36
N VAL A 75 7.55 10.52 0.50
CA VAL A 75 7.59 9.75 1.75
C VAL A 75 8.98 9.11 1.87
N PRO A 76 9.73 9.37 2.95
CA PRO A 76 11.08 8.83 3.10
C PRO A 76 11.06 7.31 3.28
N THR A 77 12.04 6.65 2.67
CA THR A 77 12.26 5.20 2.81
C THR A 77 12.93 4.84 4.15
N GLY A 78 13.52 5.83 4.81
CA GLY A 78 14.34 5.67 6.01
C GLY A 78 15.77 5.20 5.72
N LEU A 79 16.16 5.15 4.46
CA LEU A 79 17.52 4.82 4.00
C LEU A 79 18.13 6.06 3.36
N ARG A 80 19.06 6.70 4.06
CA ARG A 80 19.65 8.00 3.68
C ARG A 80 20.07 8.06 2.21
N ASP A 81 20.95 7.15 1.79
CA ASP A 81 21.50 7.16 0.43
C ASP A 81 20.43 6.92 -0.65
N LEU A 82 19.34 6.24 -0.30
CA LEU A 82 18.21 6.01 -1.19
C LEU A 82 17.32 7.26 -1.24
N ASP A 83 17.05 7.86 -0.10
CA ASP A 83 16.27 9.08 0.03
C ASP A 83 16.96 10.27 -0.65
N ASP A 84 18.28 10.39 -0.51
CA ASP A 84 19.08 11.41 -1.20
C ASP A 84 19.00 11.28 -2.74
N ARG A 85 18.87 10.06 -3.25
CA ARG A 85 18.78 9.81 -4.70
C ARG A 85 17.38 9.92 -5.27
N LEU A 86 16.36 9.50 -4.50
CA LEU A 86 14.96 9.48 -4.95
C LEU A 86 14.20 10.75 -4.57
N GLY A 87 14.65 11.50 -3.57
CA GLY A 87 13.86 12.56 -2.95
C GLY A 87 12.67 12.03 -2.15
N GLY A 88 12.72 10.75 -1.72
CA GLY A 88 11.62 10.00 -1.15
C GLY A 88 10.74 9.29 -2.18
N LEU A 89 9.69 8.62 -1.73
CA LEU A 89 8.71 7.94 -2.58
C LEU A 89 7.59 8.92 -2.96
N HIS A 90 7.42 9.18 -4.24
CA HIS A 90 6.42 10.10 -4.75
C HIS A 90 5.10 9.40 -5.12
N LYS A 91 4.01 10.16 -5.10
CA LYS A 91 2.71 9.66 -5.56
C LYS A 91 2.78 9.29 -7.05
N SER A 92 2.13 8.19 -7.41
CA SER A 92 2.06 7.64 -8.77
C SER A 92 3.37 7.01 -9.29
N ASP A 93 4.44 6.95 -8.50
CA ASP A 93 5.66 6.26 -8.88
C ASP A 93 5.53 4.74 -8.75
N LEU A 94 6.15 4.04 -9.68
CA LEU A 94 6.39 2.60 -9.60
C LEU A 94 7.87 2.34 -9.33
N VAL A 95 8.19 1.89 -8.13
CA VAL A 95 9.57 1.54 -7.75
C VAL A 95 9.72 0.02 -7.75
N ILE A 96 10.66 -0.49 -8.54
CA ILE A 96 10.90 -1.94 -8.68
C ILE A 96 12.19 -2.32 -7.96
N ILE A 97 12.08 -3.26 -7.00
CA ILE A 97 13.22 -3.86 -6.30
C ILE A 97 13.46 -5.24 -6.86
N ALA A 98 14.59 -5.44 -7.54
CA ALA A 98 14.97 -6.72 -8.12
C ALA A 98 16.28 -7.24 -7.52
N GLY A 99 16.41 -8.56 -7.48
CA GLY A 99 17.61 -9.24 -6.99
C GLY A 99 17.44 -10.76 -7.02
N ARG A 100 18.54 -11.49 -6.91
CA ARG A 100 18.52 -12.97 -6.84
C ARG A 100 17.77 -13.45 -5.59
N PRO A 101 17.26 -14.68 -5.57
CA PRO A 101 16.68 -15.27 -4.36
C PRO A 101 17.63 -15.14 -3.17
N SER A 102 17.07 -14.96 -1.98
CA SER A 102 17.80 -14.83 -0.70
C SER A 102 18.69 -13.58 -0.56
N MET A 103 18.64 -12.62 -1.46
CA MET A 103 19.39 -11.36 -1.38
C MET A 103 18.74 -10.28 -0.48
N GLY A 104 17.66 -10.62 0.21
CA GLY A 104 17.03 -9.71 1.17
C GLY A 104 16.00 -8.73 0.59
N LYS A 105 15.49 -8.94 -0.63
CA LYS A 105 14.46 -8.08 -1.25
C LYS A 105 13.27 -7.80 -0.32
N THR A 106 12.68 -8.87 0.23
CA THR A 106 11.53 -8.76 1.14
C THR A 106 11.89 -8.03 2.43
N ALA A 107 13.12 -8.24 2.96
CA ALA A 107 13.59 -7.52 4.14
C ALA A 107 13.67 -6.01 3.85
N LEU A 108 14.29 -5.64 2.73
CA LEU A 108 14.39 -4.23 2.31
C LEU A 108 13.01 -3.61 2.11
N ALA A 109 12.10 -4.28 1.38
CA ALA A 109 10.75 -3.79 1.15
C ALA A 109 9.95 -3.62 2.46
N THR A 110 10.08 -4.58 3.41
CA THR A 110 9.42 -4.51 4.71
C THR A 110 9.94 -3.32 5.53
N ASN A 111 11.25 -3.06 5.50
CA ASN A 111 11.86 -1.93 6.20
C ASN A 111 11.41 -0.59 5.62
N ILE A 112 11.42 -0.46 4.31
CA ILE A 112 10.90 0.73 3.63
C ILE A 112 9.44 0.97 4.00
N ALA A 113 8.60 -0.07 3.94
CA ALA A 113 7.19 0.05 4.28
C ALA A 113 6.96 0.46 5.74
N PHE A 114 7.72 -0.12 6.68
CA PHE A 114 7.64 0.23 8.09
C PHE A 114 8.13 1.66 8.36
N ASN A 115 9.27 2.06 7.80
CA ASN A 115 9.81 3.41 7.95
C ASN A 115 8.85 4.46 7.37
N ALA A 116 8.27 4.19 6.19
CA ALA A 116 7.27 5.04 5.57
C ALA A 116 6.04 5.20 6.47
N ALA A 117 5.51 4.10 7.02
CA ALA A 117 4.36 4.12 7.92
C ALA A 117 4.64 4.92 9.20
N LYS A 118 5.83 4.72 9.79
CA LYS A 118 6.27 5.47 10.96
C LYS A 118 6.36 6.97 10.69
N LYS A 119 6.95 7.34 9.56
CA LYS A 119 7.08 8.76 9.18
C LYS A 119 5.74 9.43 8.90
N ILE A 120 4.84 8.73 8.21
CA ILE A 120 3.45 9.20 7.99
C ILE A 120 2.75 9.47 9.33
N GLN A 121 2.92 8.58 10.29
CA GLN A 121 2.35 8.76 11.65
C GLN A 121 2.96 9.95 12.38
N GLU A 122 4.30 10.13 12.31
CA GLU A 122 4.99 11.27 12.89
C GLU A 122 4.55 12.61 12.30
N MET A 123 4.22 12.63 11.01
CA MET A 123 3.69 13.81 10.30
C MET A 123 2.22 14.10 10.64
N GLY A 124 1.54 13.21 11.36
CA GLY A 124 0.12 13.34 11.69
C GLY A 124 -0.82 13.15 10.51
N GLU A 125 -0.34 12.59 9.41
CA GLU A 125 -1.14 12.31 8.23
C GLU A 125 -2.06 11.09 8.46
N LYS A 126 -3.29 11.17 7.91
CA LYS A 126 -4.26 10.06 7.92
C LYS A 126 -4.05 9.12 6.72
N SER A 127 -2.81 8.74 6.48
CA SER A 127 -2.42 7.84 5.40
C SER A 127 -1.95 6.50 5.97
N SER A 128 -1.98 5.45 5.16
CA SER A 128 -1.54 4.11 5.57
C SER A 128 -0.71 3.46 4.48
N VAL A 129 0.14 2.51 4.86
CA VAL A 129 0.92 1.68 3.95
C VAL A 129 0.28 0.30 3.87
N ALA A 130 -0.07 -0.14 2.67
CA ALA A 130 -0.56 -1.49 2.42
C ALA A 130 0.57 -2.38 1.91
N PHE A 131 0.73 -3.56 2.51
CA PHE A 131 1.74 -4.54 2.10
C PHE A 131 1.06 -5.83 1.63
N PHE A 132 1.21 -6.15 0.35
CA PHE A 132 0.66 -7.36 -0.26
C PHE A 132 1.77 -8.39 -0.43
N SER A 133 1.65 -9.55 0.20
CA SER A 133 2.64 -10.63 0.14
C SER A 133 1.99 -11.91 -0.36
N LEU A 134 2.59 -12.50 -1.41
CA LEU A 134 2.21 -13.81 -1.94
C LEU A 134 3.12 -14.95 -1.44
N GLU A 135 4.20 -14.60 -0.75
CA GLU A 135 5.24 -15.57 -0.33
C GLU A 135 5.26 -15.78 1.20
N MET A 136 4.98 -14.72 1.96
CA MET A 136 5.08 -14.75 3.43
C MET A 136 3.74 -14.42 4.08
N SER A 137 3.42 -15.10 5.19
CA SER A 137 2.23 -14.78 5.99
C SER A 137 2.41 -13.47 6.77
N SER A 138 1.30 -12.90 7.25
CA SER A 138 1.29 -11.68 8.06
C SER A 138 2.11 -11.84 9.34
N GLU A 139 2.06 -13.01 9.99
CA GLU A 139 2.80 -13.29 11.22
C GLU A 139 4.31 -13.33 10.97
N GLN A 140 4.74 -13.85 9.80
CA GLN A 140 6.15 -13.87 9.42
C GLN A 140 6.68 -12.47 9.15
N LEU A 141 5.88 -11.63 8.49
CA LEU A 141 6.22 -10.22 8.25
C LEU A 141 6.28 -9.43 9.55
N SER A 142 5.28 -9.59 10.42
CA SER A 142 5.24 -8.94 11.74
C SER A 142 6.41 -9.36 12.62
N THR A 143 6.76 -10.66 12.64
CA THR A 143 7.92 -11.16 13.38
C THR A 143 9.22 -10.54 12.86
N ARG A 144 9.33 -10.28 11.56
CA ARG A 144 10.51 -9.64 10.97
C ARG A 144 10.62 -8.18 11.41
N ILE A 145 9.52 -7.43 11.34
CA ILE A 145 9.48 -6.04 11.81
C ILE A 145 9.84 -5.98 13.29
N LEU A 146 9.23 -6.83 14.10
CA LEU A 146 9.46 -6.91 15.54
C LEU A 146 10.92 -7.22 15.86
N ALA A 147 11.52 -8.20 15.17
CA ALA A 147 12.91 -8.57 15.33
C ALA A 147 13.87 -7.42 15.03
N GLU A 148 13.55 -6.62 14.01
CA GLU A 148 14.37 -5.49 13.62
C GLU A 148 14.24 -4.33 14.61
N GLN A 149 13.03 -3.97 15.00
CA GLN A 149 12.78 -2.87 15.92
C GLN A 149 13.32 -3.17 17.33
N SER A 150 13.17 -4.40 17.81
CA SER A 150 13.68 -4.82 19.12
C SER A 150 15.17 -5.19 19.12
N ARG A 151 15.77 -5.36 17.93
CA ARG A 151 17.14 -5.91 17.75
C ARG A 151 17.31 -7.32 18.32
N ILE A 152 16.24 -8.10 18.35
CA ILE A 152 16.22 -9.50 18.78
C ILE A 152 16.14 -10.38 17.53
N LYS A 153 16.92 -11.47 17.52
CA LYS A 153 16.90 -12.40 16.37
C LYS A 153 15.52 -13.01 16.19
N SER A 154 14.97 -12.97 14.99
CA SER A 154 13.66 -13.52 14.67
C SER A 154 13.53 -15.02 15.02
N ASN A 155 14.62 -15.76 14.98
CA ASN A 155 14.66 -17.17 15.39
C ASN A 155 14.47 -17.35 16.91
N ASP A 156 14.98 -16.42 17.72
CA ASP A 156 14.83 -16.46 19.17
C ASP A 156 13.40 -16.08 19.57
N ILE A 157 12.81 -15.09 18.88
CA ILE A 157 11.39 -14.72 19.01
C ILE A 157 10.50 -15.93 18.71
N ARG A 158 10.72 -16.61 17.58
CA ARG A 158 9.93 -17.77 17.16
C ARG A 158 10.06 -18.97 18.07
N ARG A 159 11.17 -19.11 18.77
CA ARG A 159 11.43 -20.21 19.73
C ARG A 159 11.07 -19.87 21.16
N GLY A 160 10.61 -18.64 21.43
CA GLY A 160 10.36 -18.17 22.79
C GLY A 160 11.64 -18.08 23.63
N LYS A 161 12.80 -17.98 23.01
CA LYS A 161 14.10 -17.81 23.68
C LYS A 161 14.46 -16.35 23.86
N ILE A 162 13.56 -15.62 24.53
CA ILE A 162 13.69 -14.21 24.84
C ILE A 162 13.58 -14.02 26.34
N SER A 163 14.35 -13.09 26.90
CA SER A 163 14.24 -12.71 28.31
C SER A 163 13.03 -11.81 28.53
N GLU A 164 12.60 -11.69 29.80
CA GLU A 164 11.51 -10.79 30.20
C GLU A 164 11.81 -9.32 29.79
N GLU A 165 13.04 -8.86 30.02
CA GLU A 165 13.51 -7.54 29.56
C GLU A 165 13.47 -7.35 28.03
N GLN A 166 13.62 -8.42 27.28
CA GLN A 166 13.51 -8.41 25.82
C GLN A 166 12.06 -8.41 25.38
N PHE A 167 11.20 -9.08 26.11
CA PHE A 167 9.76 -9.10 25.87
C PHE A 167 9.12 -7.71 26.10
N ASP A 168 9.57 -7.00 27.10
CA ASP A 168 9.11 -5.62 27.41
C ASP A 168 9.47 -4.58 26.33
N LYS A 169 10.30 -4.95 25.35
CA LYS A 169 10.63 -4.09 24.19
C LYS A 169 9.64 -4.22 23.04
N PHE A 170 8.69 -5.11 23.13
CA PHE A 170 7.66 -5.33 22.11
C PHE A 170 6.49 -4.38 22.29
#